data_241c5a9cb2b6e785b1604ec8c01ac56d
#
_entry.id   241c5a9cb2b6e785b1604ec8c01ac56d
#
_cell.length_a   1.000
_cell.length_b   1.000
_cell.length_c   1.000
_cell.angle_alpha   90.00
_cell.angle_beta   90.00
_cell.angle_gamma   90.00
#
_symmetry.space_group_name_H-M   'P 1'
#
loop_
_entity.id
_entity.type
_entity.pdbx_description
1 polymer ?
#
loop_
_entity_poly.entity_id
_entity_poly.type
_entity_poly.pdbx_seq_one_letter_code
_entity_poly.pdbx_strand_id
1 'polypeptide(L)'
;MVQPPLVRRDATAKVVPLALYSDGVQYEKRDSVTGLWMINLATNKRYLLLVLRKRTRCGCACKGWCSVYASLDYVKWLLEILAEGIHPHRRHDGSEWQATNPCDAARAPLGFRRACLYTKGNWLELCTLLGYPNWRSHANPCFLCGCTGGPE
;
A
#
# COMPACT_ATOMS: atom_id res chain seq x y z
N MET A 1 18.26 10.00 -10.00
CA MET A 1 16.82 9.76 -9.78
C MET A 1 16.29 8.95 -10.95
N VAL A 2 15.99 7.68 -10.78
CA VAL A 2 15.43 6.84 -11.84
C VAL A 2 13.94 7.19 -11.93
N GLN A 3 13.52 7.78 -13.04
CA GLN A 3 12.09 8.03 -13.28
C GLN A 3 11.34 6.69 -13.34
N PRO A 4 10.18 6.57 -12.66
CA PRO A 4 9.37 5.36 -12.74
C PRO A 4 9.04 5.03 -14.20
N PRO A 5 9.07 3.76 -14.61
CA PRO A 5 8.86 3.35 -16.01
C PRO A 5 7.50 3.77 -16.61
N LEU A 6 6.57 4.21 -15.78
CA LEU A 6 5.22 4.65 -16.15
C LEU A 6 5.14 5.96 -16.93
N VAL A 7 6.12 6.85 -16.78
CA VAL A 7 6.09 8.18 -17.44
C VAL A 7 6.53 8.09 -18.89
N ARG A 8 7.18 7.00 -19.30
CA ARG A 8 7.81 6.86 -20.62
C ARG A 8 6.95 6.28 -21.75
N ARG A 9 5.78 5.69 -21.47
CA ARG A 9 5.11 4.84 -22.46
C ARG A 9 4.00 5.48 -23.29
N ASP A 10 3.41 6.57 -22.87
CA ASP A 10 2.36 7.22 -23.67
C ASP A 10 2.09 8.63 -23.17
N ALA A 11 2.56 9.64 -23.88
CA ALA A 11 2.37 11.06 -23.55
C ALA A 11 0.89 11.48 -23.63
N THR A 12 0.03 10.65 -24.23
CA THR A 12 -1.41 10.94 -24.42
C THR A 12 -2.29 10.32 -23.34
N ALA A 13 -1.79 9.33 -22.57
CA ALA A 13 -2.56 8.67 -21.56
C ALA A 13 -2.80 9.58 -20.35
N LYS A 14 -4.06 9.79 -20.00
CA LYS A 14 -4.46 10.53 -18.81
C LYS A 14 -3.98 9.79 -17.55
N VAL A 15 -2.94 10.32 -16.90
CA VAL A 15 -2.42 9.78 -15.64
C VAL A 15 -3.04 10.54 -14.48
N VAL A 16 -3.70 9.82 -13.59
CA VAL A 16 -4.30 10.37 -12.37
C VAL A 16 -3.33 10.15 -11.20
N PRO A 17 -2.86 11.22 -10.53
CA PRO A 17 -1.96 11.07 -9.40
C PRO A 17 -2.69 10.54 -8.16
N LEU A 18 -2.05 9.58 -7.49
CA LEU A 18 -2.54 8.97 -6.27
C LEU A 18 -1.55 9.16 -5.12
N ALA A 19 -2.07 9.11 -3.90
CA ALA A 19 -1.29 8.88 -2.70
C ALA A 19 -1.89 7.71 -1.91
N LEU A 20 -1.06 6.98 -1.19
CA LEU A 20 -1.49 6.06 -0.15
C LEU A 20 -1.47 6.78 1.19
N TYR A 21 -2.47 6.53 2.01
CA TYR A 21 -2.58 7.06 3.37
C TYR A 21 -2.85 5.94 4.34
N SER A 22 -2.03 5.82 5.37
CA SER A 22 -2.21 4.86 6.44
C SER A 22 -2.43 5.57 7.76
N ASP A 23 -3.42 5.11 8.51
CA ASP A 23 -3.71 5.60 9.85
C ASP A 23 -4.27 4.50 10.74
N GLY A 24 -3.91 4.56 12.03
CA GLY A 24 -4.32 3.62 13.04
C GLY A 24 -5.28 4.26 14.04
N VAL A 25 -6.35 3.55 14.37
CA VAL A 25 -7.32 3.97 15.38
C VAL A 25 -7.43 2.90 16.46
N GLN A 26 -7.18 3.29 17.69
CA GLN A 26 -7.47 2.44 18.85
C GLN A 26 -8.94 2.62 19.21
N TYR A 27 -9.72 1.53 19.18
CA TYR A 27 -11.15 1.53 19.52
C TYR A 27 -11.46 0.75 20.78
N GLU A 28 -10.51 -0.07 21.25
CA GLU A 28 -10.57 -0.79 22.52
C GLU A 28 -9.23 -0.68 23.26
N LYS A 29 -9.26 -0.94 24.58
CA LYS A 29 -8.07 -0.87 25.45
C LYS A 29 -6.89 -1.73 24.95
N ARG A 30 -7.17 -2.84 24.25
CA ARG A 30 -6.17 -3.82 23.76
C ARG A 30 -6.26 -4.08 22.27
N ASP A 31 -7.12 -3.40 21.53
CA ASP A 31 -7.28 -3.60 20.10
C ASP A 31 -7.31 -2.29 19.32
N SER A 32 -6.79 -2.34 18.13
CA SER A 32 -6.73 -1.22 17.19
C SER A 32 -6.91 -1.72 15.76
N VAL A 33 -7.33 -0.84 14.90
CA VAL A 33 -7.37 -1.07 13.45
C VAL A 33 -6.42 -0.12 12.76
N THR A 34 -5.75 -0.60 11.73
CA THR A 34 -4.99 0.24 10.80
C THR A 34 -5.71 0.21 9.47
N GLY A 35 -6.15 1.35 9.00
CA GLY A 35 -6.71 1.53 7.66
C GLY A 35 -5.64 1.94 6.66
N LEU A 36 -5.78 1.48 5.42
CA LEU A 36 -5.02 1.97 4.29
C LEU A 36 -5.98 2.51 3.24
N TRP A 37 -5.79 3.76 2.86
CA TRP A 37 -6.60 4.46 1.87
C TRP A 37 -5.77 4.83 0.66
N MET A 38 -6.42 4.85 -0.47
CA MET A 38 -5.93 5.45 -1.70
C MET A 38 -6.63 6.81 -1.88
N ILE A 39 -5.85 7.85 -2.09
CA ILE A 39 -6.34 9.22 -2.29
C ILE A 39 -6.10 9.60 -3.74
N ASN A 40 -7.16 9.99 -4.45
CA ASN A 40 -7.04 10.63 -5.75
C ASN A 40 -6.71 12.11 -5.54
N LEU A 41 -5.48 12.49 -5.87
CA LEU A 41 -4.98 13.85 -5.61
C LEU A 41 -5.62 14.91 -6.51
N ALA A 42 -6.19 14.54 -7.65
CA ALA A 42 -6.89 15.48 -8.53
C ALA A 42 -8.29 15.81 -8.02
N THR A 43 -8.97 14.87 -7.34
CA THR A 43 -10.37 15.04 -6.90
C THR A 43 -10.51 15.04 -5.38
N ASN A 44 -9.45 14.79 -4.65
CA ASN A 44 -9.40 14.60 -3.20
C ASN A 44 -10.33 13.49 -2.67
N LYS A 45 -10.80 12.59 -3.55
CA LYS A 45 -11.60 11.43 -3.15
C LYS A 45 -10.72 10.37 -2.50
N ARG A 46 -11.24 9.78 -1.42
CA ARG A 46 -10.56 8.72 -0.64
C ARG A 46 -11.29 7.41 -0.82
N TYR A 47 -10.53 6.34 -1.01
CA TYR A 47 -11.03 4.98 -1.17
C TYR A 47 -10.33 4.10 -0.13
N LEU A 48 -11.11 3.46 0.73
CA LEU A 48 -10.58 2.49 1.69
C LEU A 48 -10.16 1.23 0.92
N LEU A 49 -8.89 0.86 0.99
CA LEU A 49 -8.36 -0.32 0.32
C LEU A 49 -8.43 -1.55 1.24
N LEU A 50 -8.01 -1.38 2.49
CA LEU A 50 -8.01 -2.46 3.47
C LEU A 50 -8.05 -1.94 4.91
N VAL A 51 -8.45 -2.82 5.81
CA VAL A 51 -8.41 -2.61 7.25
C VAL A 51 -7.70 -3.81 7.89
N LEU A 52 -6.64 -3.53 8.64
CA LEU A 52 -5.88 -4.52 9.39
C LEU A 52 -6.20 -4.39 10.87
N ARG A 53 -6.87 -5.39 11.43
CA ARG A 53 -7.15 -5.44 12.86
C ARG A 53 -5.93 -6.01 13.61
N LYS A 54 -5.47 -5.34 14.66
CA LYS A 54 -4.31 -5.79 15.45
C LYS A 54 -4.51 -7.21 15.98
N ARG A 55 -5.71 -7.52 16.47
CA ARG A 55 -6.07 -8.82 17.04
C ARG A 55 -6.00 -9.98 16.03
N THR A 56 -6.14 -9.71 14.74
CA THR A 56 -6.11 -10.73 13.69
C THR A 56 -4.73 -10.91 13.04
N ARG A 57 -3.74 -10.11 13.47
CA ARG A 57 -2.36 -10.29 12.99
C ARG A 57 -1.78 -11.61 13.52
N CYS A 58 -0.87 -12.19 12.75
CA CYS A 58 -0.21 -13.44 13.14
C CYS A 58 0.47 -13.32 14.51
N GLY A 59 0.41 -14.38 15.29
CA GLY A 59 1.04 -14.47 16.62
C GLY A 59 2.48 -15.02 16.60
N CYS A 60 3.11 -15.14 15.42
CA CYS A 60 4.50 -15.58 15.32
C CYS A 60 5.48 -14.45 15.73
N ALA A 61 6.75 -14.78 15.87
CA ALA A 61 7.80 -13.82 16.28
C ALA A 61 8.01 -12.63 15.32
N CYS A 62 7.36 -12.63 14.15
CA CYS A 62 7.44 -11.56 13.15
C CYS A 62 6.70 -10.26 13.54
N LYS A 63 6.15 -10.15 14.73
CA LYS A 63 5.39 -8.98 15.21
C LYS A 63 4.19 -8.60 14.32
N GLY A 64 3.56 -9.58 13.66
CA GLY A 64 2.41 -9.38 12.76
C GLY A 64 2.79 -9.14 11.30
N TRP A 65 4.07 -9.15 10.97
CA TRP A 65 4.57 -8.81 9.64
C TRP A 65 4.05 -9.75 8.54
N CYS A 66 3.89 -11.05 8.81
CA CYS A 66 3.30 -11.99 7.85
C CYS A 66 1.92 -11.56 7.35
N SER A 67 1.05 -11.07 8.25
CA SER A 67 -0.29 -10.59 7.88
C SER A 67 -0.23 -9.26 7.13
N VAL A 68 0.66 -8.37 7.54
CA VAL A 68 0.87 -7.07 6.88
C VAL A 68 1.41 -7.27 5.47
N TYR A 69 2.41 -8.15 5.30
CA TYR A 69 3.05 -8.40 4.02
C TYR A 69 2.05 -8.92 2.97
N ALA A 70 1.24 -9.92 3.32
CA ALA A 70 0.21 -10.43 2.41
C ALA A 70 -0.78 -9.36 1.97
N SER A 71 -1.13 -8.44 2.88
CA SER A 71 -2.02 -7.31 2.56
C SER A 71 -1.35 -6.28 1.65
N LEU A 72 -0.06 -6.02 1.85
CA LEU A 72 0.72 -5.12 0.99
C LEU A 72 0.94 -5.70 -0.40
N ASP A 73 1.07 -7.02 -0.52
CA ASP A 73 1.20 -7.70 -1.81
C ASP A 73 -0.09 -7.52 -2.65
N TYR A 74 -1.26 -7.61 -2.02
CA TYR A 74 -2.52 -7.24 -2.66
C TYR A 74 -2.55 -5.77 -3.12
N VAL A 75 -2.09 -4.84 -2.28
CA VAL A 75 -2.02 -3.41 -2.64
C VAL A 75 -1.05 -3.17 -3.79
N LYS A 76 0.09 -3.85 -3.79
CA LYS A 76 1.06 -3.81 -4.89
C LYS A 76 0.41 -4.25 -6.21
N TRP A 77 -0.23 -5.41 -6.23
CA TRP A 77 -0.96 -5.90 -7.40
C TRP A 77 -2.00 -4.89 -7.91
N LEU A 78 -2.78 -4.29 -7.00
CA LEU A 78 -3.76 -3.25 -7.36
C LEU A 78 -3.09 -2.02 -8.00
N LEU A 79 -1.98 -1.55 -7.44
CA LEU A 79 -1.24 -0.40 -7.98
C LEU A 79 -0.63 -0.72 -9.36
N GLU A 80 -0.15 -1.93 -9.58
CA GLU A 80 0.36 -2.38 -10.88
C GLU A 80 -0.74 -2.34 -11.95
N ILE A 81 -1.94 -2.86 -11.68
CA ILE A 81 -3.10 -2.77 -12.56
C ILE A 81 -3.45 -1.33 -12.91
N LEU A 82 -3.52 -0.48 -11.88
CA LEU A 82 -3.84 0.93 -12.06
C LEU A 82 -2.76 1.67 -12.87
N ALA A 83 -1.51 1.25 -12.74
CA ALA A 83 -0.39 1.79 -13.47
C ALA A 83 -0.39 1.36 -14.94
N GLU A 84 -0.71 0.11 -15.21
CA GLU A 84 -0.85 -0.43 -16.56
C GLU A 84 -2.09 0.13 -17.27
N GLY A 85 -3.14 0.42 -16.52
CA GLY A 85 -4.41 0.92 -17.05
C GLY A 85 -5.21 -0.15 -17.80
N ILE A 86 -5.04 -1.42 -17.42
CA ILE A 86 -5.64 -2.58 -18.06
C ILE A 86 -6.30 -3.46 -16.99
N HIS A 87 -7.47 -3.97 -17.25
CA HIS A 87 -8.11 -4.96 -16.38
C HIS A 87 -7.25 -6.22 -16.24
N PRO A 88 -7.04 -6.74 -15.03
CA PRO A 88 -6.20 -7.91 -14.81
C PRO A 88 -6.86 -9.16 -15.40
N HIS A 89 -6.04 -10.04 -15.96
CA HIS A 89 -6.51 -11.34 -16.46
C HIS A 89 -6.48 -12.43 -15.38
N ARG A 90 -5.85 -12.16 -14.24
CA ARG A 90 -5.76 -13.06 -13.08
C ARG A 90 -6.00 -12.29 -11.78
N ARG A 91 -6.34 -13.03 -10.75
CA ARG A 91 -6.48 -12.51 -9.39
C ARG A 91 -5.10 -12.19 -8.80
N HIS A 92 -5.09 -11.50 -7.65
CA HIS A 92 -3.86 -11.12 -6.94
C HIS A 92 -3.00 -12.32 -6.48
N ASP A 93 -3.62 -13.48 -6.26
CA ASP A 93 -2.97 -14.74 -5.89
C ASP A 93 -2.49 -15.56 -7.10
N GLY A 94 -2.61 -15.00 -8.31
CA GLY A 94 -2.27 -15.66 -9.57
C GLY A 94 -3.31 -16.64 -10.10
N SER A 95 -4.38 -16.89 -9.34
CA SER A 95 -5.47 -17.76 -9.78
C SER A 95 -6.29 -17.11 -10.90
N GLU A 96 -6.95 -17.94 -11.68
CA GLU A 96 -7.85 -17.46 -12.72
C GLU A 96 -9.17 -16.95 -12.13
N TRP A 97 -9.82 -16.03 -12.84
CA TRP A 97 -11.16 -15.60 -12.49
C TRP A 97 -12.13 -16.76 -12.69
N GLN A 98 -13.07 -16.93 -11.75
CA GLN A 98 -14.16 -17.89 -11.94
C GLN A 98 -15.11 -17.40 -13.03
N ALA A 99 -15.71 -18.32 -13.77
CA ALA A 99 -16.57 -18.05 -14.94
C ALA A 99 -17.78 -17.12 -14.66
N THR A 100 -18.16 -16.96 -13.39
CA THR A 100 -19.25 -16.06 -12.95
C THR A 100 -18.80 -14.62 -12.70
N ASN A 101 -17.49 -14.35 -12.73
CA ASN A 101 -16.95 -13.01 -12.55
C ASN A 101 -16.77 -12.32 -13.91
N PRO A 102 -16.71 -10.97 -13.96
CA PRO A 102 -16.61 -10.22 -15.21
C PRO A 102 -15.26 -10.43 -15.93
N CYS A 103 -14.96 -11.68 -16.27
CA CYS A 103 -13.81 -12.06 -17.11
C CYS A 103 -13.85 -11.39 -18.48
N ASP A 104 -15.03 -10.95 -18.92
CA ASP A 104 -15.22 -10.26 -20.20
C ASP A 104 -14.43 -8.95 -20.28
N ALA A 105 -14.10 -8.36 -19.13
CA ALA A 105 -13.26 -7.18 -19.05
C ALA A 105 -11.75 -7.50 -18.98
N ALA A 106 -11.35 -8.77 -18.91
CA ALA A 106 -9.94 -9.16 -18.80
C ALA A 106 -9.13 -8.58 -19.98
N ARG A 107 -8.03 -7.87 -19.65
CA ARG A 107 -7.20 -7.14 -20.60
C ARG A 107 -7.87 -5.94 -21.29
N ALA A 108 -9.13 -5.62 -20.99
CA ALA A 108 -9.75 -4.42 -21.50
C ALA A 108 -9.10 -3.16 -20.87
N PRO A 109 -8.96 -2.06 -21.62
CA PRO A 109 -8.45 -0.82 -21.10
C PRO A 109 -9.34 -0.27 -19.99
N LEU A 110 -8.73 0.27 -18.90
CA LEU A 110 -9.45 0.99 -17.85
C LEU A 110 -9.86 2.42 -18.26
N GLY A 111 -9.38 2.88 -19.42
CA GLY A 111 -9.61 4.26 -19.89
C GLY A 111 -8.78 5.33 -19.18
N PHE A 112 -7.96 4.96 -18.21
CA PHE A 112 -7.05 5.85 -17.48
C PHE A 112 -5.91 5.03 -16.87
N ARG A 113 -4.83 5.71 -16.53
CA ARG A 113 -3.74 5.19 -15.72
C ARG A 113 -3.64 5.93 -14.40
N ARG A 114 -3.04 5.33 -13.40
CA ARG A 114 -2.79 5.98 -12.12
C ARG A 114 -1.36 5.75 -11.68
N ALA A 115 -0.77 6.78 -11.07
CA ALA A 115 0.58 6.70 -10.51
C ALA A 115 0.52 7.05 -9.02
N CYS A 116 1.02 6.16 -8.17
CA CYS A 116 1.21 6.45 -6.76
C CYS A 116 2.48 7.29 -6.60
N LEU A 117 2.31 8.54 -6.13
CA LEU A 117 3.41 9.50 -6.00
C LEU A 117 4.11 9.39 -4.65
N TYR A 118 3.36 9.14 -3.58
CA TYR A 118 3.89 9.04 -2.23
C TYR A 118 2.97 8.27 -1.30
N THR A 119 3.52 7.83 -0.18
CA THR A 119 2.78 7.26 0.95
C THR A 119 2.83 8.23 2.11
N LYS A 120 1.68 8.47 2.74
CA LYS A 120 1.50 9.33 3.90
C LYS A 120 0.96 8.50 5.07
N GLY A 121 1.40 8.81 6.26
CA GLY A 121 0.94 8.20 7.51
C GLY A 121 1.64 8.85 8.69
N ASN A 122 1.16 8.58 9.91
CA ASN A 122 1.95 8.93 11.07
C ASN A 122 3.19 8.03 11.16
N TRP A 123 4.21 8.47 11.91
CA TRP A 123 5.47 7.75 11.99
C TRP A 123 5.32 6.30 12.49
N LEU A 124 4.51 6.09 13.50
CA LEU A 124 4.28 4.77 14.09
C LEU A 124 3.65 3.80 13.08
N GLU A 125 2.69 4.28 12.29
CA GLU A 125 2.03 3.49 11.26
C GLU A 125 2.99 3.15 10.11
N LEU A 126 3.84 4.08 9.70
CA LEU A 126 4.87 3.84 8.69
C LEU A 126 5.89 2.81 9.17
N CYS A 127 6.30 2.88 10.45
CA CYS A 127 7.16 1.86 11.05
C CYS A 127 6.50 0.48 11.08
N THR A 128 5.22 0.43 11.42
CA THR A 128 4.47 -0.83 11.54
C THR A 128 4.14 -1.43 10.18
N LEU A 129 3.71 -0.59 9.23
CA LEU A 129 3.23 -1.03 7.92
C LEU A 129 4.36 -1.27 6.92
N LEU A 130 5.40 -0.44 6.94
CA LEU A 130 6.50 -0.48 5.97
C LEU A 130 7.80 -1.02 6.57
N GLY A 131 7.80 -1.37 7.85
CA GLY A 131 8.98 -1.92 8.52
C GLY A 131 10.10 -0.90 8.76
N TYR A 132 9.80 0.41 8.74
CA TYR A 132 10.80 1.42 9.02
C TYR A 132 11.26 1.35 10.48
N PRO A 133 12.54 1.67 10.77
CA PRO A 133 13.01 1.82 12.13
C PRO A 133 12.20 2.90 12.86
N ASN A 134 12.00 2.73 14.14
CA ASN A 134 11.34 3.72 14.97
C ASN A 134 12.32 4.30 15.98
N TRP A 135 11.93 5.41 16.58
CA TRP A 135 12.75 6.14 17.56
C TRP A 135 13.19 5.32 18.79
N ARG A 136 12.54 4.16 19.04
CA ARG A 136 12.92 3.20 20.10
C ARG A 136 14.01 2.23 19.68
N SER A 137 14.41 2.26 18.41
CA SER A 137 15.51 1.44 17.93
C SER A 137 16.83 2.13 18.26
N HIS A 138 17.59 1.59 19.21
CA HIS A 138 18.89 2.16 19.59
C HIS A 138 19.90 2.15 18.44
N ALA A 139 19.86 1.13 17.59
CA ALA A 139 20.80 1.00 16.48
C ALA A 139 20.51 1.98 15.33
N ASN A 140 19.23 2.15 14.98
CA ASN A 140 18.79 2.98 13.85
C ASN A 140 17.46 3.66 14.15
N PRO A 141 17.44 4.75 14.93
CA PRO A 141 16.22 5.46 15.30
C PRO A 141 15.59 6.26 14.13
N CYS A 142 16.35 6.52 13.10
CA CYS A 142 15.92 7.29 11.94
C CYS A 142 16.24 6.55 10.64
N PHE A 143 15.26 6.47 9.72
CA PHE A 143 15.48 5.88 8.40
C PHE A 143 16.06 6.86 7.37
N LEU A 144 16.07 8.16 7.69
CA LEU A 144 16.58 9.21 6.81
C LEU A 144 18.06 9.53 7.05
N CYS A 145 18.56 9.25 8.23
CA CYS A 145 19.94 9.53 8.59
C CYS A 145 20.54 8.34 9.37
N GLY A 146 21.84 8.23 9.36
CA GLY A 146 22.59 7.20 10.09
C GLY A 146 22.79 7.49 11.58
N CYS A 147 21.91 8.28 12.22
CA CYS A 147 22.03 8.54 13.65
C CYS A 147 21.80 7.22 14.43
N THR A 148 22.62 7.03 15.47
CA THR A 148 22.44 5.98 16.47
C THR A 148 21.78 6.58 17.70
N GLY A 149 20.98 5.79 18.42
CA GLY A 149 20.56 6.16 19.77
C GLY A 149 21.79 6.37 20.63
N GLY A 150 21.87 7.51 21.31
CA GLY A 150 22.93 7.75 22.28
C GLY A 150 22.94 6.68 23.39
N PRO A 151 24.05 6.52 24.12
CA PRO A 151 24.07 5.68 25.31
C PRO A 151 23.04 6.23 26.32
N GLU A 152 22.28 5.31 26.94
CA GLU A 152 21.44 5.64 28.10
C GLU A 152 22.27 6.08 29.29
#